data_3b6b62c26a3e9fc742c9604118ee472a
#
_entry.id   3b6b62c26a3e9fc742c9604118ee472a
#
_cell.length_a   1.000
_cell.length_b   1.000
_cell.length_c   1.000
_cell.angle_alpha   90.00
_cell.angle_beta   90.00
_cell.angle_gamma   90.00
#
_symmetry.space_group_name_H-M   'P 1'
#
loop_
_entity.id
_entity.type
_entity.pdbx_description
1 polymer ?
#
loop_
_entity_poly.entity_id
_entity_poly.type
_entity_poly.pdbx_seq_one_letter_code
_entity_poly.pdbx_strand_id
1 'polypeptide(L)'
;MTGKPLAGVDTSPDEVPLYAFFGSQRLLVFAHDYEAGSLQHRHRHDVPQLVHAARGVMRMTTPQGYWVIPPGRGVWIPAFLPHEIRMVGPVFMRSLYVGCETDPH
;
A
#
# COMPACT_ATOMS: atom_id res chain seq x y z
N MET A 1 -15.02 -16.31 4.32
CA MET A 1 -13.76 -17.00 4.13
C MET A 1 -12.62 -16.20 4.74
N THR A 2 -11.81 -16.87 5.47
CA THR A 2 -10.63 -16.24 6.04
C THR A 2 -9.46 -16.51 5.12
N GLY A 3 -8.95 -15.48 4.48
CA GLY A 3 -7.77 -15.61 3.66
C GLY A 3 -6.51 -15.37 4.46
N LYS A 4 -5.41 -15.87 3.96
CA LYS A 4 -4.11 -15.52 4.51
C LYS A 4 -3.68 -14.16 3.97
N PRO A 5 -2.95 -13.36 4.73
CA PRO A 5 -2.32 -12.17 4.18
C PRO A 5 -1.43 -12.53 2.99
N LEU A 6 -1.28 -11.61 2.07
CA LEU A 6 -0.30 -11.77 1.00
C LEU A 6 1.10 -11.83 1.61
N ALA A 7 1.93 -12.74 1.09
CA ALA A 7 3.31 -12.84 1.56
C ALA A 7 4.05 -11.52 1.36
N GLY A 8 4.89 -11.15 2.30
CA GLY A 8 5.67 -9.93 2.22
C GLY A 8 4.93 -8.65 2.57
N VAL A 9 3.66 -8.75 2.93
CA VAL A 9 2.89 -7.59 3.38
C VAL A 9 2.93 -7.54 4.91
N ASP A 10 3.45 -6.43 5.42
CA ASP A 10 3.50 -6.17 6.85
C ASP A 10 2.27 -5.34 7.22
N THR A 11 1.32 -5.97 7.92
CA THR A 11 0.07 -5.34 8.25
C THR A 11 0.10 -4.78 9.66
N SER A 12 -0.24 -3.51 9.79
CA SER A 12 -0.37 -2.86 11.07
C SER A 12 -1.66 -3.32 11.76
N PRO A 13 -1.67 -3.43 13.09
CA PRO A 13 -2.92 -3.74 13.82
C PRO A 13 -4.03 -2.73 13.58
N ASP A 14 -3.69 -1.52 13.18
CA ASP A 14 -4.67 -0.47 12.92
C ASP A 14 -5.28 -0.57 11.53
N GLU A 15 -4.75 -1.40 10.67
CA GLU A 15 -5.26 -1.55 9.33
C GLU A 15 -6.31 -2.66 9.27
N VAL A 16 -7.34 -2.43 8.48
CA VAL A 16 -8.42 -3.40 8.30
C VAL A 16 -8.26 -4.03 6.90
N PRO A 17 -7.80 -5.28 6.84
CA PRO A 17 -7.65 -5.92 5.54
C PRO A 17 -9.00 -6.34 4.97
N LEU A 18 -9.13 -6.21 3.68
CA LEU A 18 -10.29 -6.67 2.94
C LEU A 18 -9.80 -7.50 1.77
N TYR A 19 -10.19 -8.77 1.73
CA TYR A 19 -9.76 -9.68 0.68
C TYR A 19 -10.75 -9.67 -0.47
N ALA A 20 -10.22 -9.70 -1.68
CA ALA A 20 -11.01 -9.82 -2.88
C ALA A 20 -10.24 -10.64 -3.90
N PHE A 21 -10.93 -11.11 -4.92
CA PHE A 21 -10.34 -11.87 -6.00
C PHE A 21 -10.76 -11.27 -7.33
N PHE A 22 -9.85 -11.27 -8.26
CA PHE A 22 -10.12 -10.85 -9.62
C PHE A 22 -9.40 -11.81 -10.56
N GLY A 23 -10.16 -12.75 -11.12
CA GLY A 23 -9.58 -13.84 -11.88
C GLY A 23 -8.73 -14.72 -10.96
N SER A 24 -7.50 -14.95 -11.33
CA SER A 24 -6.53 -15.69 -10.52
C SER A 24 -5.75 -14.82 -9.55
N GLN A 25 -6.06 -13.52 -9.49
CA GLN A 25 -5.35 -12.59 -8.61
C GLN A 25 -6.05 -12.49 -7.27
N ARG A 26 -5.29 -12.52 -6.20
CA ARG A 26 -5.78 -12.18 -4.88
C ARG A 26 -5.44 -10.72 -4.59
N LEU A 27 -6.45 -9.98 -4.19
CA LEU A 27 -6.32 -8.57 -3.85
C LEU A 27 -6.50 -8.40 -2.36
N LEU A 28 -5.59 -7.65 -1.75
CA LEU A 28 -5.66 -7.32 -0.35
C LEU A 28 -5.75 -5.80 -0.24
N VAL A 29 -6.85 -5.32 0.31
CA VAL A 29 -7.13 -3.89 0.38
C VAL A 29 -7.05 -3.45 1.83
N PHE A 30 -6.30 -2.38 2.08
CA PHE A 30 -6.21 -1.75 3.39
C PHE A 30 -6.74 -0.33 3.30
N ALA A 31 -7.44 0.08 4.36
CA ALA A 31 -7.87 1.45 4.55
C ALA A 31 -7.32 1.93 5.88
N HIS A 32 -6.65 3.06 5.88
CA HIS A 32 -6.06 3.61 7.09
C HIS A 32 -6.05 5.13 7.03
N ASP A 33 -6.47 5.74 8.12
CA ASP A 33 -6.46 7.20 8.26
C ASP A 33 -5.23 7.58 9.07
N TYR A 34 -4.37 8.38 8.48
CA TYR A 34 -3.13 8.84 9.11
C TYR A 34 -3.23 10.27 9.58
N GLU A 35 -2.66 10.54 10.73
CA GLU A 35 -2.53 11.90 11.21
C GLU A 35 -1.45 12.65 10.44
N ALA A 36 -1.54 13.98 10.45
CA ALA A 36 -0.54 14.84 9.84
C ALA A 36 0.84 14.52 10.40
N GLY A 37 1.84 14.46 9.52
CA GLY A 37 3.21 14.19 9.90
C GLY A 37 3.55 12.74 10.14
N SER A 38 2.58 11.83 10.03
CA SER A 38 2.85 10.40 10.16
C SER A 38 3.85 9.95 9.12
N LEU A 39 4.66 8.98 9.50
CA LEU A 39 5.67 8.43 8.62
C LEU A 39 5.52 6.91 8.55
N GLN A 40 5.32 6.42 7.34
CA GLN A 40 5.44 5.00 7.07
C GLN A 40 6.90 4.74 6.71
N HIS A 41 7.62 4.12 7.64
CA HIS A 41 9.07 3.95 7.52
C HIS A 41 9.43 3.11 6.31
N ARG A 42 10.68 3.26 5.87
CA ARG A 42 11.17 2.55 4.71
C ARG A 42 10.98 1.04 4.85
N HIS A 43 10.34 0.45 3.85
CA HIS A 43 10.08 -0.97 3.79
C HIS A 43 9.87 -1.37 2.33
N ARG A 44 9.75 -2.66 2.11
CA ARG A 44 9.44 -3.22 0.80
C ARG A 44 8.54 -4.44 0.98
N HIS A 45 7.83 -4.77 -0.08
CA HIS A 45 6.97 -5.96 -0.12
C HIS A 45 7.40 -6.84 -1.28
N ASP A 46 7.08 -8.11 -1.21
CA ASP A 46 7.32 -9.03 -2.31
C ASP A 46 6.16 -9.08 -3.32
N VAL A 47 5.19 -8.22 -3.16
CA VAL A 47 4.07 -8.07 -4.07
C VAL A 47 3.94 -6.60 -4.47
N PRO A 48 3.41 -6.31 -5.66
CA PRO A 48 3.18 -4.91 -6.05
C PRO A 48 2.04 -4.30 -5.27
N GLN A 49 2.08 -2.99 -5.15
CA GLN A 49 1.12 -2.23 -4.36
C GLN A 49 0.67 -1.00 -5.13
N LEU A 50 -0.63 -0.74 -5.11
CA LEU A 50 -1.19 0.54 -5.54
C LEU A 50 -1.56 1.32 -4.29
N VAL A 51 -0.98 2.50 -4.13
CA VAL A 51 -1.28 3.39 -3.01
C VAL A 51 -2.07 4.57 -3.52
N HIS A 52 -3.17 4.86 -2.85
CA HIS A 52 -4.07 5.95 -3.23
C HIS A 52 -4.49 6.70 -1.97
N ALA A 53 -4.53 8.02 -2.04
CA ALA A 53 -5.08 8.82 -0.96
C ALA A 53 -6.38 9.44 -1.43
N ALA A 54 -7.49 9.08 -0.79
CA ALA A 54 -8.78 9.71 -1.06
C ALA A 54 -8.76 11.17 -0.62
N ARG A 55 -8.04 11.45 0.46
CA ARG A 55 -7.82 12.79 0.99
C ARG A 55 -6.39 12.93 1.45
N GLY A 56 -5.87 14.15 1.37
CA GLY A 56 -4.54 14.47 1.84
C GLY A 56 -3.47 14.28 0.78
N VAL A 57 -2.27 14.64 1.14
CA VAL A 57 -1.10 14.62 0.27
C VAL A 57 -0.07 13.69 0.88
N MET A 58 0.51 12.82 0.07
CA MET A 58 1.58 11.93 0.49
C MET A 58 2.87 12.31 -0.24
N ARG A 59 3.99 12.08 0.42
CA ARG A 59 5.31 12.21 -0.18
C ARG A 59 6.01 10.86 -0.10
N MET A 60 6.26 10.25 -1.25
CA MET A 60 6.91 8.96 -1.32
C MET A 60 8.36 9.12 -1.70
N THR A 61 9.25 8.45 -0.96
CA THR A 61 10.68 8.44 -1.23
C THR A 61 11.12 7.03 -1.59
N THR A 62 11.90 6.90 -2.64
CA THR A 62 12.53 5.66 -3.10
C THR A 62 14.01 5.91 -3.38
N PRO A 63 14.80 4.87 -3.70
CA PRO A 63 16.18 5.08 -4.10
C PRO A 63 16.37 5.96 -5.34
N GLN A 64 15.35 6.09 -6.19
CA GLN A 64 15.42 6.92 -7.37
C GLN A 64 14.96 8.36 -7.17
N GLY A 65 14.47 8.71 -5.98
CA GLY A 65 14.01 10.06 -5.71
C GLY A 65 12.72 10.08 -4.91
N TYR A 66 12.01 11.19 -5.00
CA TYR A 66 10.74 11.29 -4.30
C TYR A 66 9.67 11.90 -5.18
N TRP A 67 8.44 11.63 -4.84
CA TRP A 67 7.27 12.14 -5.55
C TRP A 67 6.25 12.65 -4.54
N VAL A 68 5.58 13.73 -4.93
CA VAL A 68 4.42 14.22 -4.18
C VAL A 68 3.19 13.61 -4.83
N ILE A 69 2.36 12.98 -4.04
CA ILE A 69 1.14 12.31 -4.51
C ILE A 69 -0.05 13.12 -4.01
N PRO A 70 -0.70 13.89 -4.89
CA PRO A 70 -1.85 14.70 -4.48
C PRO A 70 -3.09 13.85 -4.24
N PRO A 71 -4.11 14.40 -3.58
CA PRO A 71 -5.35 13.66 -3.34
C PRO A 71 -5.99 13.22 -4.64
N GLY A 72 -6.60 12.05 -4.62
CA GLY A 72 -7.25 11.49 -5.79
C GLY A 72 -6.31 10.84 -6.79
N ARG A 73 -5.01 10.79 -6.50
CA ARG A 73 -4.02 10.15 -7.36
C ARG A 73 -3.49 8.89 -6.70
N GLY A 74 -3.19 7.90 -7.55
CA GLY A 74 -2.57 6.67 -7.11
C GLY A 74 -1.16 6.54 -7.62
N VAL A 75 -0.34 5.76 -6.93
CA VAL A 75 0.99 5.43 -7.38
C VAL A 75 1.17 3.91 -7.31
N TRP A 76 1.74 3.36 -8.37
CA TRP A 76 2.05 1.95 -8.44
C TRP A 76 3.47 1.72 -7.91
N ILE A 77 3.58 0.85 -6.92
CA ILE A 77 4.87 0.51 -6.32
C ILE A 77 5.19 -0.92 -6.71
N PRO A 78 6.21 -1.15 -7.53
CA PRO A 78 6.60 -2.51 -7.90
C PRO A 78 7.03 -3.33 -6.70
N ALA A 79 6.93 -4.66 -6.84
CA ALA A 79 7.44 -5.57 -5.83
C ALA A 79 8.92 -5.28 -5.57
N PHE A 80 9.33 -5.42 -4.33
CA PHE A 80 10.71 -5.26 -3.85
C PHE A 80 11.28 -3.84 -3.91
N LEU A 81 10.51 -2.85 -4.35
CA LEU A 81 11.00 -1.48 -4.34
C LEU A 81 10.93 -0.91 -2.93
N PRO A 82 12.07 -0.57 -2.31
CA PRO A 82 12.04 0.08 -1.00
C PRO A 82 11.40 1.45 -1.12
N HIS A 83 10.52 1.76 -0.19
CA HIS A 83 9.82 3.03 -0.21
C HIS A 83 9.45 3.48 1.19
N GLU A 84 9.30 4.78 1.32
CA GLU A 84 8.90 5.45 2.55
C GLU A 84 7.83 6.46 2.19
N ILE A 85 6.81 6.58 3.01
CA ILE A 85 5.71 7.51 2.74
C ILE A 85 5.51 8.42 3.95
N ARG A 86 5.59 9.73 3.70
CA ARG A 86 5.31 10.74 4.70
C ARG A 86 3.97 11.38 4.40
N MET A 87 3.15 11.53 5.42
CA MET A 87 1.84 12.13 5.32
C MET A 87 1.96 13.64 5.52
N VAL A 88 1.62 14.40 4.50
CA VAL A 88 1.61 15.86 4.56
C VAL A 88 0.20 16.28 4.89
N GLY A 89 -0.06 16.53 6.16
CA GLY A 89 -1.41 16.70 6.65
C GLY A 89 -2.09 15.36 6.90
N PRO A 90 -3.36 15.36 7.29
CA PRO A 90 -4.11 14.11 7.46
C PRO A 90 -4.31 13.42 6.11
N VAL A 91 -4.16 12.12 6.09
CA VAL A 91 -4.28 11.33 4.85
C VAL A 91 -5.22 10.16 5.07
N PHE A 92 -6.17 9.99 4.16
CA PHE A 92 -7.02 8.82 4.09
C PHE A 92 -6.44 7.91 3.01
N MET A 93 -5.61 6.96 3.43
CA MET A 93 -4.90 6.07 2.52
C MET A 93 -5.71 4.82 2.21
N ARG A 94 -5.63 4.40 0.97
CA ARG A 94 -6.14 3.11 0.52
C ARG A 94 -5.01 2.40 -0.21
N SER A 95 -4.71 1.19 0.23
CA SER A 95 -3.62 0.40 -0.37
C SER A 95 -4.20 -0.88 -0.93
N LEU A 96 -3.78 -1.22 -2.14
CA LEU A 96 -4.18 -2.44 -2.80
C LEU A 96 -2.92 -3.24 -3.12
N TYR A 97 -2.81 -4.42 -2.51
CA TYR A 97 -1.73 -5.35 -2.82
C TYR A 97 -2.25 -6.41 -3.78
N VAL A 98 -1.45 -6.72 -4.78
CA VAL A 98 -1.87 -7.65 -5.84
C VAL A 98 -0.97 -8.88 -5.79
N GLY A 99 -1.58 -10.03 -5.52
CA GLY A 99 -0.87 -11.30 -5.52
C GLY A 99 -1.58 -12.30 -6.41
N CYS A 100 -0.82 -13.22 -6.96
CA CYS A 100 -1.38 -14.27 -7.81
C CYS A 100 -1.76 -15.47 -6.96
N GLU A 101 -3.03 -15.83 -6.97
CA GLU A 101 -3.54 -16.95 -6.19
C GLU A 101 -2.98 -18.28 -6.66
N THR A 102 -2.67 -18.38 -7.93
CA THR A 102 -2.18 -19.62 -8.54
C THR A 102 -0.69 -19.68 -8.69
N ASP A 103 0.03 -18.78 -8.06
CA ASP A 103 1.48 -18.78 -8.12
C ASP A 103 2.01 -20.13 -7.65
N PRO A 104 2.79 -20.83 -8.49
CA PRO A 104 3.21 -22.19 -8.19
C PRO A 104 4.33 -22.27 -7.17
N HIS A 105 4.95 -21.21 -6.80
CA HIS A 105 6.12 -21.18 -5.92
C HIS A 105 6.16 -22.26 -4.86
#